data_6830855512e7a9f7569e736d1023473d
#
_entry.id   6830855512e7a9f7569e736d1023473d
#
_cell.length_a   1.000
_cell.length_b   1.000
_cell.length_c   1.000
_cell.angle_alpha   90.00
_cell.angle_beta   90.00
_cell.angle_gamma   90.00
#
_symmetry.space_group_name_H-M   'P 1'
#
loop_
_entity.id
_entity.type
_entity.pdbx_description
1 polymer ?
#
loop_
_entity_poly.entity_id
_entity_poly.type
_entity_poly.pdbx_seq_one_letter_code
_entity_poly.pdbx_strand_id
1 'polypeptide(L)'
;SSGTLTQTEDCPSNVFATLNPLDVDTGSSNTFSNGNLSLVTNGNGSRSTLAANSGKFYAEVKMSTNGVMNGVQDMSKRITANTGTVLLLPSGATLYVAGSTTSYGSAWSANDIMQIAMDLDSATKKVYFGKDGQWWNGSAFANATPHTGTTLSDDTFYGFRCDSGVATPTSDWNFGNGFFGTTAISSEGSNASGIGKFEYDVPAGYTALSTKG
;
A
#
# COMPACT_ATOMS: atom_id res chain seq x y z
N SER A 1 15.87 -5.80 -29.37
CA SER A 1 15.59 -4.87 -28.27
C SER A 1 16.38 -5.33 -27.04
N SER A 2 17.34 -4.55 -26.62
CA SER A 2 18.07 -4.79 -25.36
C SER A 2 17.25 -4.17 -24.23
N GLY A 3 16.39 -4.96 -23.58
CA GLY A 3 15.79 -4.57 -22.31
C GLY A 3 16.85 -4.65 -21.21
N THR A 4 16.94 -3.64 -20.36
CA THR A 4 17.75 -3.72 -19.16
C THR A 4 17.05 -4.67 -18.19
N LEU A 5 17.68 -5.77 -17.83
CA LEU A 5 17.17 -6.66 -16.78
C LEU A 5 17.40 -5.97 -15.44
N THR A 6 16.32 -5.69 -14.74
CA THR A 6 16.37 -5.20 -13.35
C THR A 6 16.43 -6.40 -12.43
N GLN A 7 17.44 -6.47 -11.57
CA GLN A 7 17.50 -7.48 -10.53
C GLN A 7 16.46 -7.15 -9.45
N THR A 8 15.55 -8.07 -9.18
CA THR A 8 14.54 -7.95 -8.12
C THR A 8 14.77 -9.02 -7.05
N GLU A 9 14.15 -8.85 -5.90
CA GLU A 9 14.17 -9.85 -4.82
C GLU A 9 13.20 -11.01 -5.08
N ASP A 10 12.39 -10.93 -6.16
CA ASP A 10 11.50 -12.02 -6.55
C ASP A 10 12.31 -13.23 -7.03
N CYS A 11 11.91 -14.40 -6.52
CA CYS A 11 12.43 -15.68 -6.95
C CYS A 11 11.31 -16.74 -6.87
N PRO A 12 11.46 -17.94 -7.47
CA PRO A 12 10.40 -18.96 -7.44
C PRO A 12 9.93 -19.37 -6.04
N SER A 13 10.78 -19.21 -5.03
CA SER A 13 10.46 -19.51 -3.63
C SER A 13 9.96 -18.31 -2.81
N ASN A 14 9.95 -17.12 -3.39
CA ASN A 14 9.49 -15.91 -2.74
C ASN A 14 8.97 -14.92 -3.80
N VAL A 15 7.67 -14.91 -4.01
CA VAL A 15 7.00 -14.01 -4.96
C VAL A 15 6.26 -12.96 -4.18
N PHE A 16 6.62 -11.70 -4.38
CA PHE A 16 5.95 -10.56 -3.76
C PHE A 16 4.59 -10.28 -4.40
N ALA A 17 3.70 -9.66 -3.64
CA ALA A 17 2.47 -9.12 -4.19
C ALA A 17 2.77 -8.12 -5.31
N THR A 18 1.85 -7.98 -6.24
CA THR A 18 1.77 -6.91 -7.23
C THR A 18 0.33 -6.40 -7.27
N LEU A 19 0.05 -5.33 -7.97
CA LEU A 19 -1.33 -4.96 -8.28
C LEU A 19 -1.92 -5.96 -9.29
N ASN A 20 -3.21 -6.27 -9.17
CA ASN A 20 -3.87 -7.30 -9.96
C ASN A 20 -4.66 -6.68 -11.13
N PRO A 21 -4.19 -6.79 -12.40
CA PRO A 21 -4.90 -6.25 -13.55
C PRO A 21 -6.27 -6.91 -13.83
N LEU A 22 -6.52 -8.07 -13.22
CA LEU A 22 -7.78 -8.80 -13.36
C LEU A 22 -8.80 -8.43 -12.27
N ASP A 23 -8.37 -7.68 -11.25
CA ASP A 23 -9.21 -7.24 -10.14
C ASP A 23 -9.30 -5.70 -10.15
N VAL A 24 -10.03 -5.22 -11.13
CA VAL A 24 -10.23 -3.81 -11.43
C VAL A 24 -11.71 -3.49 -11.63
N ASP A 25 -12.07 -2.23 -11.47
CA ASP A 25 -13.38 -1.76 -11.87
C ASP A 25 -13.40 -1.53 -13.40
N THR A 26 -14.37 -2.15 -14.07
CA THR A 26 -14.53 -2.04 -15.53
C THR A 26 -14.98 -0.64 -15.99
N GLY A 27 -15.47 0.20 -15.08
CA GLY A 27 -15.81 1.60 -15.33
C GLY A 27 -14.63 2.56 -15.21
N SER A 28 -13.46 2.07 -14.79
CA SER A 28 -12.27 2.86 -14.56
C SER A 28 -11.23 2.65 -15.66
N SER A 29 -10.47 3.70 -15.97
CA SER A 29 -9.32 3.59 -16.87
C SER A 29 -8.07 3.28 -16.06
N ASN A 30 -7.53 2.08 -16.21
CA ASN A 30 -6.37 1.58 -15.49
C ASN A 30 -5.25 1.21 -16.45
N THR A 31 -4.06 1.77 -16.26
CA THR A 31 -2.86 1.43 -17.03
C THR A 31 -1.78 0.94 -16.08
N PHE A 32 -1.44 -0.35 -16.22
CA PHE A 32 -0.40 -1.02 -15.44
C PHE A 32 0.92 -0.99 -16.16
N SER A 33 2.01 -0.86 -15.43
CA SER A 33 3.38 -0.92 -15.94
C SER A 33 4.34 -1.47 -14.87
N ASN A 34 5.61 -1.65 -15.23
CA ASN A 34 6.67 -2.09 -14.33
C ASN A 34 6.32 -3.39 -13.57
N GLY A 35 5.83 -4.42 -14.29
CA GLY A 35 5.44 -5.68 -13.67
C GLY A 35 4.22 -5.57 -12.75
N ASN A 36 3.30 -4.65 -13.06
CA ASN A 36 2.11 -4.32 -12.26
C ASN A 36 2.42 -3.69 -10.89
N LEU A 37 3.58 -3.03 -10.78
CA LEU A 37 3.96 -2.28 -9.59
C LEU A 37 3.60 -0.80 -9.72
N SER A 38 3.39 -0.32 -10.96
CA SER A 38 2.94 1.03 -11.24
C SER A 38 1.53 1.03 -11.82
N LEU A 39 0.68 1.88 -11.30
CA LEU A 39 -0.70 2.05 -11.76
C LEU A 39 -1.01 3.53 -12.00
N VAL A 40 -1.42 3.85 -13.23
CA VAL A 40 -2.13 5.09 -13.54
C VAL A 40 -3.61 4.75 -13.57
N THR A 41 -4.41 5.40 -12.75
CA THR A 41 -5.83 5.12 -12.63
C THR A 41 -6.68 6.38 -12.65
N ASN A 42 -7.93 6.23 -13.13
CA ASN A 42 -8.99 7.23 -13.03
C ASN A 42 -10.25 6.51 -12.52
N GLY A 43 -10.49 6.61 -11.23
CA GLY A 43 -11.57 5.91 -10.52
C GLY A 43 -11.06 4.74 -9.69
N ASN A 44 -11.88 3.71 -9.49
CA ASN A 44 -11.49 2.54 -8.72
C ASN A 44 -10.34 1.81 -9.42
N GLY A 45 -9.20 1.73 -8.72
CA GLY A 45 -7.96 1.22 -9.29
C GLY A 45 -7.85 -0.31 -9.26
N SER A 46 -6.99 -0.83 -8.40
CA SER A 46 -6.70 -2.27 -8.30
C SER A 46 -6.36 -2.67 -6.88
N ARG A 47 -6.47 -3.97 -6.59
CA ARG A 47 -6.01 -4.58 -5.34
C ARG A 47 -4.76 -5.43 -5.59
N SER A 48 -4.08 -5.81 -4.51
CA SER A 48 -2.93 -6.69 -4.59
C SER A 48 -3.31 -8.10 -5.03
N THR A 49 -2.37 -8.78 -5.72
CA THR A 49 -2.53 -10.19 -6.16
C THR A 49 -2.57 -11.17 -4.98
N LEU A 50 -2.00 -10.80 -3.85
CA LEU A 50 -2.01 -11.57 -2.61
C LEU A 50 -2.87 -10.86 -1.56
N ALA A 51 -3.43 -11.67 -0.65
CA ALA A 51 -4.19 -11.22 0.49
C ALA A 51 -3.97 -12.17 1.67
N ALA A 52 -4.21 -11.68 2.88
CA ALA A 52 -4.05 -12.47 4.10
C ALA A 52 -5.20 -12.21 5.09
N ASN A 53 -5.44 -13.16 6.00
CA ASN A 53 -6.37 -13.02 7.11
C ASN A 53 -5.67 -13.08 8.47
N SER A 54 -4.38 -13.36 8.48
CA SER A 54 -3.48 -13.35 9.65
C SER A 54 -2.09 -12.91 9.22
N GLY A 55 -1.23 -12.55 10.15
CA GLY A 55 0.10 -12.02 9.89
C GLY A 55 0.14 -10.48 9.96
N LYS A 56 1.35 -9.93 9.84
CA LYS A 56 1.60 -8.49 9.84
C LYS A 56 2.38 -8.12 8.58
N PHE A 57 1.79 -7.30 7.73
CA PHE A 57 2.34 -7.00 6.41
C PHE A 57 2.59 -5.52 6.22
N TYR A 58 3.62 -5.23 5.44
CA TYR A 58 4.10 -3.90 5.15
C TYR A 58 4.26 -3.69 3.65
N ALA A 59 3.92 -2.49 3.19
CA ALA A 59 4.19 -2.03 1.83
C ALA A 59 4.42 -0.53 1.83
N GLU A 60 5.10 -0.05 0.79
CA GLU A 60 5.30 1.36 0.52
C GLU A 60 4.70 1.73 -0.83
N VAL A 61 4.24 2.97 -0.95
CA VAL A 61 3.78 3.51 -2.23
C VAL A 61 4.24 4.95 -2.39
N LYS A 62 4.91 5.23 -3.51
CA LYS A 62 5.30 6.56 -3.93
C LYS A 62 4.28 7.08 -4.93
N MET A 63 3.78 8.28 -4.70
CA MET A 63 2.72 8.86 -5.51
C MET A 63 3.24 10.02 -6.34
N SER A 64 2.98 10.00 -7.66
CA SER A 64 3.38 11.12 -8.54
C SER A 64 2.63 12.42 -8.20
N THR A 65 1.45 12.30 -7.61
CA THR A 65 0.64 13.40 -7.10
C THR A 65 -0.03 12.99 -5.79
N ASN A 66 -0.53 13.94 -5.02
CA ASN A 66 -1.23 13.67 -3.77
C ASN A 66 -2.73 13.29 -3.95
N GLY A 67 -3.19 13.07 -5.19
CA GLY A 67 -4.59 12.73 -5.51
C GLY A 67 -4.92 11.25 -5.52
N VAL A 68 -3.98 10.38 -5.16
CA VAL A 68 -4.16 8.92 -5.12
C VAL A 68 -4.57 8.48 -3.73
N MET A 69 -5.57 7.61 -3.66
CA MET A 69 -5.95 6.93 -2.42
C MET A 69 -5.28 5.57 -2.35
N ASN A 70 -4.57 5.30 -1.29
CA ASN A 70 -3.94 4.00 -1.08
C ASN A 70 -4.25 3.48 0.32
N GLY A 71 -4.32 2.16 0.47
CA GLY A 71 -4.61 1.52 1.74
C GLY A 71 -4.93 0.04 1.58
N VAL A 72 -6.02 -0.42 2.21
CA VAL A 72 -6.40 -1.83 2.24
C VAL A 72 -7.89 -2.01 1.99
N GLN A 73 -8.26 -3.20 1.53
CA GLN A 73 -9.66 -3.58 1.37
C GLN A 73 -9.89 -5.06 1.71
N ASP A 74 -11.06 -5.34 2.26
CA ASP A 74 -11.64 -6.67 2.40
C ASP A 74 -11.84 -7.30 1.01
N MET A 75 -11.15 -8.40 0.74
CA MET A 75 -11.15 -9.07 -0.57
C MET A 75 -12.45 -9.82 -0.86
N SER A 76 -13.33 -10.03 0.14
CA SER A 76 -14.66 -10.59 -0.08
C SER A 76 -15.63 -9.58 -0.71
N LYS A 77 -15.28 -8.30 -0.70
CA LYS A 77 -16.09 -7.21 -1.27
C LYS A 77 -15.68 -6.95 -2.71
N ARG A 78 -16.60 -6.36 -3.49
CA ARG A 78 -16.26 -5.82 -4.82
C ARG A 78 -15.26 -4.66 -4.65
N ILE A 79 -14.40 -4.46 -5.64
CA ILE A 79 -13.48 -3.31 -5.64
C ILE A 79 -14.19 -1.96 -5.55
N THR A 80 -15.41 -1.86 -6.10
CA THR A 80 -16.25 -0.65 -6.05
C THR A 80 -16.97 -0.46 -4.71
N ALA A 81 -16.88 -1.43 -3.78
CA ALA A 81 -17.56 -1.32 -2.50
C ALA A 81 -16.82 -0.38 -1.55
N ASN A 82 -17.55 0.49 -0.89
CA ASN A 82 -17.01 1.31 0.19
C ASN A 82 -16.82 0.50 1.48
N THR A 83 -17.67 -0.50 1.73
CA THR A 83 -17.60 -1.35 2.93
C THR A 83 -16.34 -2.21 2.92
N GLY A 84 -15.69 -2.35 4.06
CA GLY A 84 -14.44 -3.11 4.21
C GLY A 84 -13.22 -2.40 3.62
N THR A 85 -13.32 -1.10 3.32
CA THR A 85 -12.26 -0.30 2.72
C THR A 85 -11.72 0.70 3.72
N VAL A 86 -10.39 0.81 3.82
CA VAL A 86 -9.67 1.85 4.54
C VAL A 86 -8.61 2.43 3.62
N LEU A 87 -8.81 3.65 3.16
CA LEU A 87 -7.92 4.35 2.23
C LEU A 87 -7.55 5.72 2.75
N LEU A 88 -6.32 6.12 2.55
CA LEU A 88 -5.84 7.48 2.84
C LEU A 88 -5.68 8.26 1.53
N LEU A 89 -6.36 9.41 1.45
CA LEU A 89 -6.21 10.40 0.38
C LEU A 89 -5.28 11.52 0.85
N PRO A 90 -4.07 11.60 0.33
CA PRO A 90 -3.07 12.57 0.77
C PRO A 90 -3.44 14.03 0.49
N SER A 91 -4.07 14.35 -0.65
CA SER A 91 -4.36 15.74 -1.05
C SER A 91 -5.29 16.48 -0.07
N GLY A 92 -6.21 15.76 0.53
CA GLY A 92 -7.14 16.30 1.53
C GLY A 92 -6.75 15.92 2.95
N ALA A 93 -5.65 15.20 3.14
CA ALA A 93 -5.32 14.55 4.42
C ALA A 93 -6.56 13.85 5.00
N THR A 94 -7.22 13.04 4.19
CA THR A 94 -8.54 12.46 4.48
C THR A 94 -8.45 10.95 4.50
N LEU A 95 -8.84 10.35 5.61
CA LEU A 95 -9.01 8.91 5.75
C LEU A 95 -10.45 8.52 5.40
N TYR A 96 -10.59 7.57 4.50
CA TYR A 96 -11.86 6.93 4.11
C TYR A 96 -11.98 5.59 4.82
N VAL A 97 -13.04 5.42 5.59
CA VAL A 97 -13.35 4.16 6.29
C VAL A 97 -14.79 3.78 5.96
N ALA A 98 -14.96 2.73 5.18
CA ALA A 98 -16.29 2.23 4.78
C ALA A 98 -17.21 3.32 4.21
N GLY A 99 -16.66 4.27 3.44
CA GLY A 99 -17.39 5.38 2.83
C GLY A 99 -17.52 6.64 3.71
N SER A 100 -17.16 6.57 4.98
CA SER A 100 -17.08 7.75 5.86
C SER A 100 -15.70 8.37 5.80
N THR A 101 -15.62 9.69 5.99
CA THR A 101 -14.37 10.44 5.92
C THR A 101 -14.01 11.09 7.24
N THR A 102 -12.73 11.14 7.53
CA THR A 102 -12.18 11.82 8.72
C THR A 102 -10.87 12.52 8.37
N SER A 103 -10.56 13.62 9.06
CA SER A 103 -9.27 14.29 8.90
C SER A 103 -8.12 13.41 9.41
N TYR A 104 -7.00 13.39 8.67
CA TYR A 104 -5.86 12.52 8.98
C TYR A 104 -4.53 13.23 8.67
N GLY A 105 -4.21 14.20 9.51
CA GLY A 105 -2.95 14.95 9.43
C GLY A 105 -2.99 16.14 8.49
N SER A 106 -1.86 16.44 7.90
CA SER A 106 -1.67 17.52 6.92
C SER A 106 -1.57 16.96 5.50
N ALA A 107 -1.85 17.79 4.51
CA ALA A 107 -1.70 17.43 3.10
C ALA A 107 -0.27 17.01 2.76
N TRP A 108 -0.15 16.14 1.79
CA TRP A 108 1.10 15.56 1.31
C TRP A 108 1.53 16.24 0.00
N SER A 109 2.80 16.10 -0.31
CA SER A 109 3.38 16.58 -1.57
C SER A 109 3.50 15.44 -2.59
N ALA A 110 3.68 15.80 -3.85
CA ALA A 110 4.07 14.84 -4.87
C ALA A 110 5.42 14.19 -4.50
N ASN A 111 5.52 12.90 -4.75
CA ASN A 111 6.66 12.03 -4.44
C ASN A 111 6.89 11.71 -2.97
N ASP A 112 6.05 12.18 -2.04
CA ASP A 112 6.06 11.62 -0.68
C ASP A 112 5.75 10.12 -0.74
N ILE A 113 6.34 9.36 0.19
CA ILE A 113 6.17 7.91 0.26
C ILE A 113 5.22 7.59 1.42
N MET A 114 4.10 6.94 1.06
CA MET A 114 3.17 6.40 2.04
C MET A 114 3.65 5.01 2.47
N GLN A 115 3.72 4.80 3.77
CA GLN A 115 3.93 3.51 4.40
C GLN A 115 2.57 2.97 4.85
N ILE A 116 2.32 1.69 4.61
CA ILE A 116 1.08 1.01 4.99
C ILE A 116 1.46 -0.26 5.74
N ALA A 117 1.07 -0.36 7.02
CA ALA A 117 1.29 -1.53 7.84
C ALA A 117 -0.06 -2.13 8.26
N MET A 118 -0.27 -3.39 7.92
CA MET A 118 -1.51 -4.13 8.17
C MET A 118 -1.25 -5.20 9.23
N ASP A 119 -1.87 -5.06 10.40
CA ASP A 119 -1.80 -6.02 11.51
C ASP A 119 -3.09 -6.85 11.56
N LEU A 120 -2.98 -8.10 11.16
CA LEU A 120 -4.09 -9.06 11.15
C LEU A 120 -3.98 -10.11 12.27
N ASP A 121 -2.95 -10.04 13.14
CA ASP A 121 -2.73 -10.98 14.25
C ASP A 121 -3.25 -10.45 15.58
N SER A 122 -3.30 -9.14 15.75
CA SER A 122 -3.80 -8.55 16.98
C SER A 122 -5.29 -8.82 17.18
N ALA A 123 -5.73 -8.95 18.42
CA ALA A 123 -7.15 -9.17 18.77
C ALA A 123 -8.09 -8.12 18.14
N THR A 124 -7.60 -6.92 17.89
CA THR A 124 -8.25 -5.91 17.06
C THR A 124 -7.36 -5.67 15.85
N LYS A 125 -7.75 -6.20 14.71
CA LYS A 125 -7.04 -6.02 13.45
C LYS A 125 -7.02 -4.55 13.04
N LYS A 126 -5.88 -4.06 12.56
CA LYS A 126 -5.69 -2.64 12.23
C LYS A 126 -4.84 -2.44 11.00
N VAL A 127 -5.07 -1.31 10.34
CA VAL A 127 -4.13 -0.73 9.38
C VAL A 127 -3.57 0.59 9.94
N TYR A 128 -2.29 0.81 9.71
CA TYR A 128 -1.55 1.99 10.11
C TYR A 128 -0.98 2.67 8.88
N PHE A 129 -0.95 4.00 8.89
CA PHE A 129 -0.35 4.79 7.83
C PHE A 129 0.84 5.58 8.37
N GLY A 130 1.90 5.60 7.58
CA GLY A 130 3.09 6.41 7.78
C GLY A 130 3.37 7.29 6.56
N LYS A 131 4.15 8.33 6.77
CA LYS A 131 4.63 9.27 5.76
C LYS A 131 6.13 9.47 5.94
N ASP A 132 6.93 9.16 4.93
CA ASP A 132 8.37 9.44 4.88
C ASP A 132 9.12 9.00 6.17
N GLY A 133 8.84 7.77 6.63
CA GLY A 133 9.46 7.19 7.82
C GLY A 133 8.81 7.53 9.16
N GLN A 134 7.75 8.35 9.16
CA GLN A 134 7.05 8.75 10.38
C GLN A 134 5.60 8.22 10.38
N TRP A 135 5.16 7.67 11.50
CA TRP A 135 3.82 7.09 11.65
C TRP A 135 2.84 8.05 12.28
N TRP A 136 1.57 7.88 11.91
CA TRP A 136 0.46 8.65 12.47
C TRP A 136 0.26 8.37 13.97
N ASN A 137 0.22 9.42 14.79
CA ASN A 137 0.04 9.31 16.25
C ASN A 137 -1.34 9.76 16.75
N GLY A 138 -2.27 10.09 15.84
CA GLY A 138 -3.58 10.63 16.15
C GLY A 138 -3.70 12.15 15.91
N SER A 139 -2.56 12.85 15.74
CA SER A 139 -2.54 14.30 15.47
C SER A 139 -1.54 14.68 14.38
N ALA A 140 -0.43 13.94 14.24
CA ALA A 140 0.62 14.21 13.25
C ALA A 140 1.34 12.92 12.84
N PHE A 141 2.07 12.95 11.72
CA PHE A 141 3.07 11.93 11.35
C PHE A 141 4.38 12.27 12.08
N ALA A 142 4.58 11.67 13.25
CA ALA A 142 5.69 12.01 14.14
C ALA A 142 6.22 10.84 14.98
N ASN A 143 5.64 9.65 14.87
CA ASN A 143 6.11 8.47 15.59
C ASN A 143 7.09 7.64 14.76
N ALA A 144 8.10 7.06 15.42
CA ALA A 144 9.05 6.15 14.79
C ALA A 144 8.45 4.76 14.48
N THR A 145 7.34 4.39 15.13
CA THR A 145 6.68 3.09 14.96
C THR A 145 5.18 3.26 14.76
N PRO A 146 4.46 2.30 14.15
CA PRO A 146 3.00 2.33 14.05
C PRO A 146 2.34 2.59 15.40
N HIS A 147 1.49 3.61 15.45
CA HIS A 147 0.92 4.07 16.73
C HIS A 147 -0.61 4.10 16.70
N THR A 148 -1.21 5.01 15.94
CA THR A 148 -2.67 5.13 15.86
C THR A 148 -3.17 4.49 14.58
N GLY A 149 -3.76 3.31 14.70
CA GLY A 149 -4.28 2.54 13.57
C GLY A 149 -5.79 2.58 13.48
N THR A 150 -6.30 2.32 12.28
CA THR A 150 -7.72 2.19 11.97
C THR A 150 -8.13 0.74 12.06
N THR A 151 -9.21 0.46 12.78
CA THR A 151 -9.75 -0.90 12.95
C THR A 151 -10.26 -1.46 11.62
N LEU A 152 -9.91 -2.71 11.35
CA LEU A 152 -10.40 -3.53 10.24
C LEU A 152 -11.52 -4.45 10.75
N SER A 153 -12.38 -4.92 9.83
CA SER A 153 -13.38 -5.94 10.15
C SER A 153 -12.68 -7.26 10.48
N ASP A 154 -13.33 -8.08 11.30
CA ASP A 154 -12.78 -9.36 11.70
C ASP A 154 -12.99 -10.45 10.64
N ASP A 155 -12.18 -11.49 10.71
CA ASP A 155 -12.31 -12.79 10.00
C ASP A 155 -12.46 -12.73 8.47
N THR A 156 -11.81 -11.79 7.81
CA THR A 156 -11.80 -11.69 6.37
C THR A 156 -10.36 -11.54 5.84
N PHE A 157 -10.18 -11.79 4.55
CA PHE A 157 -8.91 -11.55 3.86
C PHE A 157 -8.80 -10.09 3.45
N TYR A 158 -7.68 -9.47 3.80
CA TYR A 158 -7.33 -8.12 3.38
C TYR A 158 -6.19 -8.13 2.37
N GLY A 159 -6.30 -7.29 1.36
CA GLY A 159 -5.23 -6.95 0.43
C GLY A 159 -4.97 -5.45 0.39
N PHE A 160 -3.82 -5.06 -0.11
CA PHE A 160 -3.54 -3.66 -0.39
C PHE A 160 -4.39 -3.17 -1.56
N ARG A 161 -4.77 -1.91 -1.54
CA ARG A 161 -5.61 -1.28 -2.58
C ARG A 161 -5.04 0.06 -3.00
N CYS A 162 -5.03 0.28 -4.31
CA CYS A 162 -4.82 1.57 -4.97
C CYS A 162 -6.15 2.05 -5.55
N ASP A 163 -6.45 3.34 -5.40
CA ASP A 163 -7.63 4.00 -5.94
C ASP A 163 -7.27 5.43 -6.35
N SER A 164 -8.15 6.15 -7.03
CA SER A 164 -7.93 7.54 -7.38
C SER A 164 -9.16 8.39 -7.14
N GLY A 165 -8.97 9.51 -6.45
CA GLY A 165 -9.96 10.57 -6.33
C GLY A 165 -9.89 11.62 -7.44
N VAL A 166 -8.88 11.54 -8.34
CA VAL A 166 -8.64 12.49 -9.42
C VAL A 166 -8.16 11.78 -10.67
N ALA A 167 -8.21 12.45 -11.83
CA ALA A 167 -7.80 11.86 -13.09
C ALA A 167 -6.26 11.64 -13.15
N THR A 168 -5.87 10.45 -13.59
CA THR A 168 -4.53 10.06 -14.08
C THR A 168 -3.32 10.23 -13.14
N PRO A 169 -3.41 10.08 -11.81
CA PRO A 169 -2.22 10.01 -10.98
C PRO A 169 -1.56 8.64 -11.07
N THR A 170 -0.24 8.60 -10.84
CA THR A 170 0.52 7.35 -10.75
C THR A 170 0.79 6.98 -9.31
N SER A 171 0.58 5.70 -8.97
CA SER A 171 1.07 5.06 -7.75
C SER A 171 2.14 4.04 -8.12
N ASP A 172 3.33 4.21 -7.58
CA ASP A 172 4.44 3.27 -7.71
C ASP A 172 4.59 2.50 -6.40
N TRP A 173 4.24 1.20 -6.43
CA TRP A 173 4.23 0.34 -5.25
C TRP A 173 5.54 -0.43 -5.08
N ASN A 174 6.03 -0.45 -3.86
CA ASN A 174 7.07 -1.35 -3.38
C ASN A 174 6.46 -2.34 -2.39
N PHE A 175 6.21 -3.57 -2.85
CA PHE A 175 5.76 -4.68 -2.02
C PHE A 175 6.93 -5.50 -1.44
N GLY A 176 8.15 -5.00 -1.55
CA GLY A 176 9.38 -5.67 -1.12
C GLY A 176 10.41 -5.87 -2.23
N ASN A 177 10.09 -5.49 -3.46
CA ASN A 177 10.97 -5.61 -4.62
C ASN A 177 12.10 -4.56 -4.67
N GLY A 178 12.07 -3.54 -3.81
CA GLY A 178 13.12 -2.52 -3.71
C GLY A 178 13.06 -1.43 -4.79
N PHE A 179 11.90 -1.23 -5.43
CA PHE A 179 11.72 -0.23 -6.49
C PHE A 179 10.38 0.49 -6.35
N PHE A 180 10.38 1.76 -6.73
CA PHE A 180 9.18 2.54 -7.04
C PHE A 180 9.15 2.76 -8.56
N GLY A 181 8.30 2.01 -9.26
CA GLY A 181 8.32 1.97 -10.71
C GLY A 181 9.65 1.44 -11.24
N THR A 182 10.41 2.28 -11.95
CA THR A 182 11.77 1.98 -12.43
C THR A 182 12.87 2.53 -11.52
N THR A 183 12.51 3.27 -10.47
CA THR A 183 13.47 3.91 -9.57
C THR A 183 13.75 3.00 -8.38
N ALA A 184 14.99 2.59 -8.19
CA ALA A 184 15.40 1.86 -6.99
C ALA A 184 15.19 2.72 -5.74
N ILE A 185 14.95 2.08 -4.60
CA ILE A 185 14.98 2.75 -3.29
C ILE A 185 16.31 3.47 -3.12
N SER A 186 16.30 4.63 -2.46
CA SER A 186 17.50 5.45 -2.30
C SER A 186 18.40 4.94 -1.17
N SER A 187 17.80 4.37 -0.15
CA SER A 187 18.47 3.78 1.00
C SER A 187 17.63 2.62 1.52
N GLU A 188 18.24 1.50 1.81
CA GLU A 188 17.52 0.36 2.37
C GLU A 188 17.30 0.54 3.87
N GLY A 189 16.03 0.59 4.29
CA GLY A 189 15.63 0.58 5.68
C GLY A 189 15.86 -0.78 6.35
N SER A 190 15.89 -0.81 7.66
CA SER A 190 16.02 -2.06 8.40
C SER A 190 14.79 -2.95 8.25
N ASN A 191 15.00 -4.25 8.07
CA ASN A 191 13.94 -5.23 7.92
C ASN A 191 14.32 -6.52 8.66
N ALA A 192 13.81 -6.68 9.88
CA ALA A 192 14.11 -7.84 10.73
C ALA A 192 13.58 -9.17 10.18
N SER A 193 12.55 -9.14 9.31
CA SER A 193 12.03 -10.34 8.67
C SER A 193 12.99 -10.90 7.60
N GLY A 194 13.87 -10.05 7.06
CA GLY A 194 14.74 -10.38 5.93
C GLY A 194 13.99 -10.66 4.62
N ILE A 195 12.69 -10.35 4.54
CA ILE A 195 11.86 -10.57 3.36
C ILE A 195 11.50 -9.22 2.76
N GLY A 196 12.05 -8.93 1.59
CA GLY A 196 11.84 -7.70 0.82
C GLY A 196 12.76 -6.54 1.24
N LYS A 197 12.89 -5.58 0.33
CA LYS A 197 13.67 -4.34 0.46
C LYS A 197 12.75 -3.13 0.40
N PHE A 198 12.89 -2.25 1.36
CA PHE A 198 12.05 -1.06 1.52
C PHE A 198 12.90 0.18 1.75
N GLU A 199 12.37 1.36 1.39
CA GLU A 199 13.04 2.65 1.61
C GLU A 199 13.15 2.98 3.10
N TYR A 200 12.11 2.68 3.88
CA TYR A 200 12.03 2.95 5.31
C TYR A 200 12.07 1.68 6.14
N ASP A 201 12.37 1.83 7.42
CA ASP A 201 12.39 0.73 8.38
C ASP A 201 11.03 0.01 8.42
N VAL A 202 11.07 -1.30 8.20
CA VAL A 202 9.90 -2.17 8.38
C VAL A 202 9.64 -2.31 9.88
N PRO A 203 8.43 -2.03 10.36
CA PRO A 203 8.12 -2.15 11.78
C PRO A 203 8.37 -3.57 12.31
N ALA A 204 8.82 -3.67 13.55
CA ALA A 204 9.11 -4.96 14.16
C ALA A 204 7.91 -5.92 14.09
N GLY A 205 8.15 -7.14 13.61
CA GLY A 205 7.14 -8.18 13.44
C GLY A 205 6.35 -8.10 12.14
N TYR A 206 6.59 -7.09 11.30
CA TYR A 206 6.01 -7.00 9.95
C TYR A 206 6.96 -7.59 8.90
N THR A 207 6.37 -8.02 7.79
CA THR A 207 7.06 -8.57 6.62
C THR A 207 6.42 -8.08 5.33
N ALA A 208 7.08 -8.30 4.19
CA ALA A 208 6.46 -8.12 2.89
C ALA A 208 5.28 -9.08 2.69
N LEU A 209 4.23 -8.63 1.99
CA LEU A 209 3.16 -9.52 1.54
C LEU A 209 3.68 -10.36 0.36
N SER A 210 4.06 -11.59 0.64
CA SER A 210 4.69 -12.52 -0.32
C SER A 210 4.29 -13.96 -0.05
N THR A 211 4.66 -14.86 -0.96
CA THR A 211 4.41 -16.31 -0.79
C THR A 211 5.28 -16.96 0.28
N LYS A 212 6.23 -16.22 0.87
CA LYS A 212 7.13 -16.68 1.92
C LYS A 212 6.82 -16.06 3.28
N GLY A 213 6.21 -14.88 3.31
CA GLY A 213 5.88 -14.11 4.52
C GLY A 213 4.48 -14.34 5.03
#